data_5ff755635661ec4014c61cf98009a8a2
#
_entry.id   5ff755635661ec4014c61cf98009a8a2
#
_cell.length_a   1.000
_cell.length_b   1.000
_cell.length_c   1.000
_cell.angle_alpha   90.00
_cell.angle_beta   90.00
_cell.angle_gamma   90.00
#
_symmetry.space_group_name_H-M   'P 1'
#
loop_
_entity.id
_entity.type
_entity.pdbx_description
1 polymer ?
#
loop_
_entity_poly.entity_id
_entity_poly.type
_entity_poly.pdbx_seq_one_letter_code
_entity_poly.pdbx_strand_id
1 'polypeptide(L)'
;KIRPVIIVESTLTPKFTRKFIIPYLSKKGHSENDYILGIAPRRDWFVANTKTIEKLDRVVGGKNKKEGKIIKSILSIVCKKLHVASSYRVSEMVKSVENAYRHMDITLANQLSLAFPGDNIREVLKLVGTKWNLETFHPGIGAGGYCIPLSSRYILSQVKNLNKLSLLRETIKTDDGMSKSIANSISKKGLKKIGVLGLSYKGDLKVSVLSKVIPLVKSLVKKKLKVRLFDPYFSKKEIYKAVKVKTFNFPKDLSKFDCLIITVDHKQFKIQKKILEKNLKNCKLIIDHDGAWKKYNLKNNYHLTGDHGWI
;
A
#
# COMPACT_ATOMS: atom_id res chain seq x y z
N LYS A 1 19.84 -36.21 20.68
CA LYS A 1 20.20 -34.76 20.72
C LYS A 1 18.93 -33.96 20.40
N ILE A 2 18.56 -33.01 21.26
CA ILE A 2 17.39 -32.13 21.04
C ILE A 2 17.76 -31.15 19.93
N ARG A 3 16.92 -31.10 18.88
CA ARG A 3 17.10 -30.16 17.75
C ARG A 3 16.38 -28.84 18.08
N PRO A 4 17.05 -27.69 18.10
CA PRO A 4 16.39 -26.40 18.28
C PRO A 4 15.45 -26.11 17.10
N VAL A 5 14.36 -25.37 17.39
CA VAL A 5 13.39 -24.94 16.38
C VAL A 5 13.59 -23.48 16.09
N ILE A 6 13.83 -23.15 14.83
CA ILE A 6 13.97 -21.80 14.31
C ILE A 6 12.75 -21.48 13.47
N ILE A 7 11.98 -20.43 13.81
CA ILE A 7 10.81 -20.03 13.05
C ILE A 7 11.01 -18.63 12.52
N VAL A 8 10.98 -18.49 11.20
CA VAL A 8 11.06 -17.19 10.51
C VAL A 8 9.65 -16.72 10.19
N GLU A 9 9.25 -15.60 10.79
CA GLU A 9 7.91 -15.02 10.64
C GLU A 9 7.85 -13.85 9.64
N SER A 10 9.00 -13.37 9.18
CA SER A 10 9.08 -12.31 8.20
C SER A 10 8.66 -12.78 6.81
N THR A 11 8.16 -11.83 5.99
CA THR A 11 7.96 -12.07 4.54
C THR A 11 9.32 -12.20 3.87
N LEU A 12 9.53 -13.32 3.19
CA LEU A 12 10.77 -13.62 2.50
C LEU A 12 10.60 -13.52 0.98
N THR A 13 11.72 -13.25 0.29
CA THR A 13 11.80 -13.45 -1.16
C THR A 13 11.71 -14.94 -1.46
N PRO A 14 11.03 -15.38 -2.51
CA PRO A 14 11.05 -16.79 -2.93
C PRO A 14 12.48 -17.32 -3.06
N LYS A 15 12.75 -18.52 -2.54
CA LYS A 15 14.06 -19.18 -2.48
C LYS A 15 15.04 -18.61 -1.45
N PHE A 16 14.66 -17.64 -0.62
CA PHE A 16 15.55 -17.01 0.37
C PHE A 16 16.10 -18.03 1.37
N THR A 17 15.23 -18.91 1.86
CA THR A 17 15.62 -19.98 2.80
C THR A 17 16.79 -20.81 2.28
N ARG A 18 16.71 -21.29 1.03
CA ARG A 18 17.76 -22.11 0.42
C ARG A 18 18.99 -21.33 -0.03
N LYS A 19 18.83 -20.08 -0.41
CA LYS A 19 19.92 -19.26 -0.92
C LYS A 19 20.73 -18.56 0.16
N PHE A 20 20.09 -18.28 1.32
CA PHE A 20 20.71 -17.46 2.36
C PHE A 20 20.67 -18.10 3.73
N ILE A 21 19.49 -18.53 4.24
CA ILE A 21 19.38 -19.02 5.63
C ILE A 21 20.16 -20.32 5.81
N ILE A 22 19.89 -21.34 4.99
CA ILE A 22 20.57 -22.64 5.10
C ILE A 22 22.08 -22.52 4.87
N PRO A 23 22.56 -21.85 3.80
CA PRO A 23 24.00 -21.66 3.61
C PRO A 23 24.68 -20.86 4.74
N TYR A 24 23.99 -19.87 5.30
CA TYR A 24 24.50 -19.12 6.44
C TYR A 24 24.70 -20.01 7.67
N LEU A 25 23.70 -20.81 8.01
CA LEU A 25 23.77 -21.75 9.13
C LEU A 25 24.85 -22.81 8.91
N SER A 26 24.95 -23.35 7.68
CA SER A 26 26.00 -24.30 7.31
C SER A 26 27.40 -23.70 7.47
N LYS A 27 27.62 -22.45 7.03
CA LYS A 27 28.88 -21.73 7.24
C LYS A 27 29.23 -21.55 8.72
N LYS A 28 28.24 -21.58 9.60
CA LYS A 28 28.42 -21.54 11.07
C LYS A 28 28.57 -22.92 11.71
N GLY A 29 28.70 -23.98 10.91
CA GLY A 29 28.90 -25.35 11.39
C GLY A 29 27.61 -26.13 11.69
N HIS A 30 26.45 -25.62 11.26
CA HIS A 30 25.16 -26.28 11.53
C HIS A 30 24.59 -26.88 10.24
N SER A 31 24.45 -28.19 10.16
CA SER A 31 23.77 -28.88 9.08
C SER A 31 22.24 -28.80 9.22
N GLU A 32 21.50 -29.04 8.15
CA GLU A 32 20.01 -29.10 8.19
C GLU A 32 19.44 -30.20 9.12
N ASN A 33 20.30 -31.09 9.64
CA ASN A 33 19.91 -32.11 10.61
C ASN A 33 20.05 -31.65 12.08
N ASP A 34 20.76 -30.54 12.31
CA ASP A 34 21.01 -30.03 13.66
C ASP A 34 19.87 -29.13 14.18
N TYR A 35 18.94 -28.70 13.31
CA TYR A 35 17.81 -27.81 13.68
C TYR A 35 16.54 -28.18 12.91
N ILE A 36 15.40 -27.65 13.36
CA ILE A 36 14.14 -27.65 12.62
C ILE A 36 13.88 -26.22 12.16
N LEU A 37 13.83 -25.98 10.84
CA LEU A 37 13.61 -24.65 10.30
C LEU A 37 12.17 -24.51 9.78
N GLY A 38 11.46 -23.54 10.31
CA GLY A 38 10.12 -23.18 9.93
C GLY A 38 9.99 -21.82 9.28
N ILE A 39 9.18 -21.74 8.25
CA ILE A 39 8.76 -20.50 7.62
C ILE A 39 7.27 -20.32 7.85
N ALA A 40 6.91 -19.27 8.59
CA ALA A 40 5.54 -19.01 9.02
C ALA A 40 5.22 -17.50 8.94
N PRO A 41 5.09 -16.93 7.73
CA PRO A 41 4.93 -15.48 7.56
C PRO A 41 3.67 -14.98 8.26
N ARG A 42 3.77 -13.84 8.95
CA ARG A 42 2.65 -13.20 9.63
C ARG A 42 1.67 -12.60 8.64
N ARG A 43 0.38 -12.73 8.95
CA ARG A 43 -0.74 -12.17 8.17
C ARG A 43 -1.54 -11.13 8.94
N ASP A 44 -1.25 -10.98 10.23
CA ASP A 44 -1.93 -10.05 11.12
C ASP A 44 -1.71 -8.59 10.73
N TRP A 45 -2.65 -7.76 11.16
CA TRP A 45 -2.63 -6.32 10.93
C TRP A 45 -2.70 -5.60 12.28
N PHE A 46 -1.57 -5.09 12.75
CA PHE A 46 -1.41 -4.50 14.09
C PHE A 46 -2.30 -3.27 14.37
N VAL A 47 -2.90 -2.68 13.33
CA VAL A 47 -3.81 -1.52 13.45
C VAL A 47 -5.28 -1.95 13.58
N ALA A 48 -5.62 -3.22 13.39
CA ALA A 48 -6.99 -3.71 13.41
C ALA A 48 -7.18 -4.85 14.43
N ASN A 49 -7.89 -4.59 15.50
CA ASN A 49 -8.17 -5.56 16.59
C ASN A 49 -8.89 -6.84 16.13
N THR A 50 -9.51 -6.83 14.95
CA THR A 50 -10.17 -8.00 14.35
C THR A 50 -9.23 -8.88 13.54
N LYS A 51 -8.04 -8.39 13.20
CA LYS A 51 -7.04 -9.07 12.34
C LYS A 51 -5.78 -9.40 13.11
N THR A 52 -5.96 -9.99 14.31
CA THR A 52 -4.88 -10.38 15.22
C THR A 52 -4.32 -11.75 14.83
N ILE A 53 -3.15 -12.08 15.38
CA ILE A 53 -2.45 -13.33 15.09
C ILE A 53 -3.28 -14.58 15.45
N GLU A 54 -4.12 -14.48 16.49
CA GLU A 54 -4.96 -15.58 16.97
C GLU A 54 -6.14 -15.87 16.07
N LYS A 55 -6.65 -14.84 15.37
CA LYS A 55 -7.91 -14.90 14.59
C LYS A 55 -7.70 -15.23 13.12
N LEU A 56 -6.51 -14.98 12.59
CA LEU A 56 -6.23 -15.17 11.17
C LEU A 56 -5.67 -16.55 10.86
N ASP A 57 -6.10 -17.09 9.73
CA ASP A 57 -5.49 -18.29 9.15
C ASP A 57 -4.02 -18.01 8.83
N ARG A 58 -3.13 -18.95 9.18
CA ARG A 58 -1.70 -18.82 8.95
C ARG A 58 -1.14 -20.06 8.26
N VAL A 59 -0.16 -19.86 7.39
CA VAL A 59 0.55 -20.95 6.72
C VAL A 59 1.89 -21.16 7.40
N VAL A 60 2.24 -22.44 7.61
CA VAL A 60 3.51 -22.86 8.18
C VAL A 60 4.15 -23.93 7.30
N GLY A 61 5.46 -23.86 7.11
CA GLY A 61 6.20 -24.88 6.35
C GLY A 61 7.54 -25.19 6.97
N GLY A 62 7.87 -26.48 7.10
CA GLY A 62 9.19 -26.98 7.45
C GLY A 62 9.93 -27.50 6.23
N LYS A 63 11.06 -28.19 6.40
CA LYS A 63 11.79 -28.89 5.34
C LYS A 63 10.88 -29.88 4.60
N ASN A 64 9.96 -30.51 5.34
CA ASN A 64 8.92 -31.42 4.88
C ASN A 64 7.67 -31.30 5.76
N LYS A 65 6.61 -32.05 5.43
CA LYS A 65 5.35 -32.05 6.20
C LYS A 65 5.53 -32.46 7.67
N LYS A 66 6.47 -33.37 8.00
CA LYS A 66 6.72 -33.83 9.40
C LYS A 66 7.23 -32.66 10.24
N GLU A 67 8.24 -31.95 9.76
CA GLU A 67 8.75 -30.75 10.46
C GLU A 67 7.70 -29.61 10.49
N GLY A 68 6.94 -29.43 9.41
CA GLY A 68 5.82 -28.49 9.37
C GLY A 68 4.76 -28.75 10.44
N LYS A 69 4.47 -30.01 10.78
CA LYS A 69 3.58 -30.39 11.89
C LYS A 69 4.16 -30.01 13.25
N ILE A 70 5.48 -30.15 13.47
CA ILE A 70 6.15 -29.73 14.71
C ILE A 70 6.01 -28.21 14.87
N ILE A 71 6.26 -27.44 13.80
CA ILE A 71 6.10 -25.98 13.82
C ILE A 71 4.65 -25.58 14.09
N LYS A 72 3.69 -26.30 13.45
CA LYS A 72 2.26 -26.12 13.71
C LYS A 72 1.93 -26.31 15.20
N SER A 73 2.43 -27.39 15.81
CA SER A 73 2.19 -27.66 17.24
C SER A 73 2.69 -26.51 18.15
N ILE A 74 3.86 -25.96 17.86
CA ILE A 74 4.40 -24.81 18.61
C ILE A 74 3.54 -23.56 18.39
N LEU A 75 3.21 -23.21 17.16
CA LEU A 75 2.45 -22.02 16.87
C LEU A 75 0.96 -22.11 17.20
N SER A 76 0.43 -23.33 17.46
CA SER A 76 -0.95 -23.53 17.90
C SER A 76 -1.24 -22.91 19.28
N ILE A 77 -0.21 -22.63 20.08
CA ILE A 77 -0.31 -21.89 21.34
C ILE A 77 -0.90 -20.49 21.10
N VAL A 78 -0.57 -19.85 19.97
CA VAL A 78 -0.99 -18.46 19.65
C VAL A 78 -1.91 -18.36 18.45
N CYS A 79 -1.96 -19.35 17.55
CA CYS A 79 -2.78 -19.32 16.33
C CYS A 79 -3.72 -20.51 16.27
N LYS A 80 -5.03 -20.25 16.17
CA LYS A 80 -6.04 -21.32 16.13
C LYS A 80 -6.10 -22.04 14.79
N LYS A 81 -5.86 -21.35 13.68
CA LYS A 81 -5.99 -21.87 12.31
C LYS A 81 -4.66 -21.87 11.59
N LEU A 82 -4.03 -23.06 11.52
CA LEU A 82 -2.71 -23.26 10.92
C LEU A 82 -2.77 -24.29 9.80
N HIS A 83 -2.35 -23.89 8.61
CA HIS A 83 -2.26 -24.72 7.41
C HIS A 83 -0.81 -25.13 7.17
N VAL A 84 -0.56 -26.45 7.12
CA VAL A 84 0.80 -26.99 6.91
C VAL A 84 1.08 -27.10 5.41
N ALA A 85 2.04 -26.32 4.93
CA ALA A 85 2.57 -26.43 3.57
C ALA A 85 3.43 -27.69 3.42
N SER A 86 3.58 -28.18 2.19
CA SER A 86 4.42 -29.35 1.88
C SER A 86 5.91 -29.11 2.16
N SER A 87 6.35 -27.85 2.15
CA SER A 87 7.73 -27.46 2.46
C SER A 87 7.82 -25.98 2.83
N TYR A 88 8.95 -25.55 3.41
CA TYR A 88 9.24 -24.14 3.64
C TYR A 88 9.26 -23.31 2.34
N ARG A 89 9.61 -23.93 1.18
CA ARG A 89 9.57 -23.26 -0.13
C ARG A 89 8.17 -22.79 -0.52
N VAL A 90 7.17 -23.62 -0.27
CA VAL A 90 5.76 -23.28 -0.53
C VAL A 90 5.32 -22.18 0.43
N SER A 91 5.57 -22.33 1.73
CA SER A 91 5.19 -21.36 2.75
C SER A 91 5.82 -19.97 2.50
N GLU A 92 7.07 -19.93 2.09
CA GLU A 92 7.83 -18.73 1.73
C GLU A 92 7.17 -17.95 0.57
N MET A 93 6.63 -18.66 -0.43
CA MET A 93 5.97 -18.02 -1.57
C MET A 93 4.58 -17.49 -1.28
N VAL A 94 3.83 -18.15 -0.40
CA VAL A 94 2.41 -17.84 -0.15
C VAL A 94 2.22 -16.36 0.15
N LYS A 95 2.98 -15.79 1.09
CA LYS A 95 2.81 -14.38 1.49
C LYS A 95 3.12 -13.38 0.38
N SER A 96 4.15 -13.64 -0.40
CA SER A 96 4.51 -12.79 -1.54
C SER A 96 3.43 -12.85 -2.64
N VAL A 97 2.87 -14.03 -2.88
CA VAL A 97 1.80 -14.23 -3.87
C VAL A 97 0.49 -13.56 -3.42
N GLU A 98 0.08 -13.70 -2.16
CA GLU A 98 -1.08 -12.97 -1.61
C GLU A 98 -1.00 -11.46 -1.85
N ASN A 99 0.16 -10.87 -1.56
CA ASN A 99 0.35 -9.44 -1.77
C ASN A 99 0.41 -9.07 -3.26
N ALA A 100 0.91 -9.96 -4.13
CA ALA A 100 0.92 -9.75 -5.58
C ALA A 100 -0.51 -9.73 -6.15
N TYR A 101 -1.40 -10.64 -5.72
CA TYR A 101 -2.83 -10.59 -6.08
C TYR A 101 -3.43 -9.23 -5.70
N ARG A 102 -3.26 -8.81 -4.45
CA ARG A 102 -3.75 -7.50 -4.00
C ARG A 102 -3.16 -6.33 -4.80
N HIS A 103 -1.90 -6.43 -5.21
CA HIS A 103 -1.26 -5.40 -6.03
C HIS A 103 -1.91 -5.31 -7.41
N MET A 104 -2.22 -6.44 -8.04
CA MET A 104 -2.92 -6.49 -9.33
C MET A 104 -4.31 -5.87 -9.23
N ASP A 105 -5.10 -6.26 -8.21
CA ASP A 105 -6.46 -5.76 -8.02
C ASP A 105 -6.50 -4.24 -7.77
N ILE A 106 -5.63 -3.73 -6.90
CA ILE A 106 -5.48 -2.29 -6.66
C ILE A 106 -5.08 -1.57 -7.95
N THR A 107 -4.14 -2.12 -8.71
CA THR A 107 -3.66 -1.51 -9.94
C THR A 107 -4.74 -1.52 -11.01
N LEU A 108 -5.54 -2.58 -11.11
CA LEU A 108 -6.69 -2.64 -12.03
C LEU A 108 -7.71 -1.55 -11.70
N ALA A 109 -8.09 -1.38 -10.43
CA ALA A 109 -8.99 -0.33 -9.99
C ALA A 109 -8.47 1.06 -10.38
N ASN A 110 -7.18 1.32 -10.14
CA ASN A 110 -6.54 2.56 -10.52
C ASN A 110 -6.54 2.78 -12.04
N GLN A 111 -6.21 1.75 -12.81
CA GLN A 111 -6.13 1.82 -14.27
C GLN A 111 -7.51 2.09 -14.89
N LEU A 112 -8.56 1.44 -14.39
CA LEU A 112 -9.94 1.69 -14.83
C LEU A 112 -10.33 3.15 -14.60
N SER A 113 -9.98 3.74 -13.46
CA SER A 113 -10.30 5.14 -13.16
C SER A 113 -9.57 6.15 -14.06
N LEU A 114 -8.43 5.78 -14.62
CA LEU A 114 -7.70 6.60 -15.60
C LEU A 114 -8.20 6.38 -17.03
N ALA A 115 -8.63 5.17 -17.35
CA ALA A 115 -9.11 4.82 -18.69
C ALA A 115 -10.53 5.34 -18.96
N PHE A 116 -11.35 5.43 -17.92
CA PHE A 116 -12.75 5.85 -17.97
C PHE A 116 -13.01 7.05 -17.05
N PRO A 117 -12.40 8.22 -17.27
CA PRO A 117 -12.55 9.37 -16.37
C PRO A 117 -13.96 9.97 -16.39
N GLY A 118 -14.77 9.66 -17.41
CA GLY A 118 -16.17 10.03 -17.54
C GLY A 118 -17.14 9.15 -16.75
N ASP A 119 -16.66 8.08 -16.11
CA ASP A 119 -17.50 7.12 -15.40
C ASP A 119 -17.19 7.11 -13.91
N ASN A 120 -18.19 6.73 -13.09
CA ASN A 120 -18.00 6.52 -11.66
C ASN A 120 -17.44 5.13 -11.39
N ILE A 121 -16.12 4.96 -11.52
CA ILE A 121 -15.46 3.67 -11.33
C ILE A 121 -15.55 3.17 -9.89
N ARG A 122 -15.67 4.07 -8.90
CA ARG A 122 -15.94 3.66 -7.51
C ARG A 122 -17.27 2.93 -7.37
N GLU A 123 -18.31 3.42 -8.03
CA GLU A 123 -19.61 2.77 -8.03
C GLU A 123 -19.59 1.44 -8.79
N VAL A 124 -18.99 1.43 -9.97
CA VAL A 124 -18.78 0.19 -10.74
C VAL A 124 -18.11 -0.89 -9.89
N LEU A 125 -16.98 -0.58 -9.25
CA LEU A 125 -16.25 -1.54 -8.42
C LEU A 125 -17.04 -1.94 -7.16
N LYS A 126 -17.79 -1.02 -6.55
CA LYS A 126 -18.69 -1.35 -5.45
C LYS A 126 -19.75 -2.38 -5.87
N LEU A 127 -20.35 -2.20 -7.04
CA LEU A 127 -21.35 -3.13 -7.58
C LEU A 127 -20.72 -4.47 -7.99
N VAL A 128 -19.55 -4.46 -8.62
CA VAL A 128 -18.77 -5.68 -8.90
C VAL A 128 -18.50 -6.49 -7.63
N GLY A 129 -18.15 -5.80 -6.54
CA GLY A 129 -17.89 -6.44 -5.23
C GLY A 129 -19.13 -6.99 -4.52
N THR A 130 -20.35 -6.82 -5.07
CA THR A 130 -21.53 -7.51 -4.57
C THR A 130 -21.59 -8.98 -4.96
N LYS A 131 -20.78 -9.39 -5.95
CA LYS A 131 -20.68 -10.79 -6.34
C LYS A 131 -19.92 -11.57 -5.26
N TRP A 132 -20.52 -12.67 -4.79
CA TRP A 132 -20.08 -13.44 -3.62
C TRP A 132 -18.62 -13.89 -3.61
N ASN A 133 -17.97 -13.99 -4.76
CA ASN A 133 -16.59 -14.48 -4.91
C ASN A 133 -15.61 -13.40 -5.41
N LEU A 134 -15.99 -12.12 -5.35
CA LEU A 134 -15.13 -11.00 -5.74
C LEU A 134 -14.97 -10.00 -4.60
N GLU A 135 -13.73 -9.68 -4.26
CA GLU A 135 -13.37 -8.55 -3.43
C GLU A 135 -12.77 -7.47 -4.35
N THR A 136 -13.19 -6.22 -4.18
CA THR A 136 -12.74 -5.10 -5.00
C THR A 136 -12.06 -4.03 -4.18
N PHE A 137 -11.21 -3.25 -4.84
CA PHE A 137 -10.51 -2.10 -4.26
C PHE A 137 -11.00 -0.81 -4.89
N HIS A 138 -11.02 0.26 -4.11
CA HIS A 138 -11.30 1.59 -4.65
C HIS A 138 -10.07 2.17 -5.35
N PRO A 139 -10.27 2.96 -6.42
CA PRO A 139 -9.19 3.69 -7.07
C PRO A 139 -8.47 4.65 -6.12
N GLY A 140 -7.17 4.79 -6.33
CA GLY A 140 -6.29 5.63 -5.52
C GLY A 140 -5.10 6.17 -6.28
N ILE A 141 -4.09 6.60 -5.54
CA ILE A 141 -2.85 7.16 -6.11
C ILE A 141 -1.76 6.11 -6.33
N GLY A 142 -2.06 4.85 -6.11
CA GLY A 142 -1.18 3.69 -6.19
C GLY A 142 -0.91 3.03 -4.85
N ALA A 143 -0.31 1.83 -4.89
CA ALA A 143 0.00 1.03 -3.71
C ALA A 143 1.23 1.56 -2.97
N GLY A 144 1.05 2.00 -1.72
CA GLY A 144 2.12 2.44 -0.82
C GLY A 144 2.49 1.38 0.23
N GLY A 145 3.52 1.68 1.03
CA GLY A 145 4.03 0.81 2.08
C GLY A 145 4.93 -0.32 1.60
N TYR A 146 5.42 -1.13 2.53
CA TYR A 146 6.34 -2.23 2.20
C TYR A 146 5.65 -3.44 1.56
N CYS A 147 4.53 -3.89 2.13
CA CYS A 147 4.00 -5.22 1.88
C CYS A 147 3.60 -5.45 0.41
N ILE A 148 2.78 -4.58 -0.15
CA ILE A 148 2.21 -4.78 -1.49
C ILE A 148 3.25 -4.52 -2.58
N PRO A 149 3.90 -3.33 -2.66
CA PRO A 149 4.83 -3.06 -3.76
C PRO A 149 6.08 -3.94 -3.75
N LEU A 150 6.61 -4.30 -2.56
CA LEU A 150 7.83 -5.09 -2.48
C LEU A 150 7.60 -6.57 -2.78
N SER A 151 6.47 -7.15 -2.34
CA SER A 151 6.19 -8.58 -2.58
C SER A 151 6.15 -8.92 -4.07
N SER A 152 5.54 -8.07 -4.88
CA SER A 152 5.56 -8.21 -6.34
C SER A 152 6.98 -8.19 -6.91
N ARG A 153 7.82 -7.27 -6.42
CA ARG A 153 9.23 -7.18 -6.81
C ARG A 153 10.06 -8.37 -6.31
N TYR A 154 9.75 -8.89 -5.12
CA TYR A 154 10.39 -10.11 -4.59
C TYR A 154 10.17 -11.31 -5.52
N ILE A 155 8.94 -11.49 -6.02
CA ILE A 155 8.64 -12.57 -6.97
C ILE A 155 9.44 -12.38 -8.26
N LEU A 156 9.41 -11.17 -8.87
CA LEU A 156 10.12 -10.89 -10.10
C LEU A 156 11.64 -11.08 -9.97
N SER A 157 12.23 -10.71 -8.83
CA SER A 157 13.69 -10.83 -8.61
C SER A 157 14.21 -12.27 -8.66
N GLN A 158 13.34 -13.27 -8.54
CA GLN A 158 13.71 -14.68 -8.50
C GLN A 158 13.44 -15.43 -9.82
N VAL A 159 12.96 -14.72 -10.84
CA VAL A 159 12.63 -15.28 -12.15
C VAL A 159 13.69 -14.88 -13.19
N LYS A 160 14.31 -15.86 -13.85
CA LYS A 160 15.30 -15.59 -14.91
C LYS A 160 14.67 -14.96 -16.16
N ASN A 161 13.50 -15.44 -16.57
CA ASN A 161 12.77 -14.93 -17.73
C ASN A 161 11.54 -14.14 -17.25
N LEU A 162 11.66 -12.81 -17.26
CA LEU A 162 10.61 -11.90 -16.81
C LEU A 162 9.34 -11.94 -17.68
N ASN A 163 9.43 -12.41 -18.93
CA ASN A 163 8.27 -12.53 -19.80
C ASN A 163 7.26 -13.58 -19.30
N LYS A 164 7.72 -14.55 -18.49
CA LYS A 164 6.83 -15.54 -17.83
C LYS A 164 5.95 -14.92 -16.74
N LEU A 165 6.22 -13.68 -16.33
CA LEU A 165 5.44 -12.92 -15.35
C LEU A 165 5.08 -11.53 -15.88
N SER A 166 4.70 -11.46 -17.16
CA SER A 166 4.35 -10.22 -17.87
C SER A 166 3.26 -9.43 -17.13
N LEU A 167 2.20 -10.10 -16.68
CA LEU A 167 1.12 -9.48 -15.93
C LEU A 167 1.63 -8.76 -14.67
N LEU A 168 2.46 -9.42 -13.87
CA LEU A 168 2.99 -8.81 -12.64
C LEU A 168 3.97 -7.66 -12.93
N ARG A 169 4.75 -7.77 -14.00
CA ARG A 169 5.63 -6.70 -14.47
C ARG A 169 4.84 -5.47 -14.90
N GLU A 170 3.78 -5.64 -15.69
CA GLU A 170 2.93 -4.53 -16.11
C GLU A 170 2.13 -3.94 -14.95
N THR A 171 1.72 -4.75 -13.97
CA THR A 171 1.12 -4.27 -12.72
C THR A 171 2.05 -3.26 -12.01
N ILE A 172 3.31 -3.64 -11.80
CA ILE A 172 4.30 -2.75 -11.15
C ILE A 172 4.51 -1.48 -11.96
N LYS A 173 4.66 -1.60 -13.29
CA LYS A 173 4.89 -0.46 -14.19
C LYS A 173 3.71 0.50 -14.18
N THR A 174 2.49 -0.01 -14.23
CA THR A 174 1.25 0.79 -14.18
C THR A 174 1.12 1.49 -12.83
N ASP A 175 1.30 0.77 -11.72
CA ASP A 175 1.24 1.33 -10.37
C ASP A 175 2.31 2.42 -10.15
N ASP A 176 3.53 2.22 -10.62
CA ASP A 176 4.59 3.24 -10.57
C ASP A 176 4.27 4.45 -11.45
N GLY A 177 3.53 4.26 -12.55
CA GLY A 177 3.11 5.30 -13.46
C GLY A 177 1.96 6.18 -12.97
N MET A 178 1.16 5.73 -11.99
CA MET A 178 -0.04 6.42 -11.49
C MET A 178 0.20 7.89 -11.14
N SER A 179 1.22 8.16 -10.35
CA SER A 179 1.58 9.52 -9.91
C SER A 179 1.86 10.47 -11.08
N LYS A 180 2.49 9.98 -12.14
CA LYS A 180 2.75 10.75 -13.36
C LYS A 180 1.47 11.02 -14.14
N SER A 181 0.59 10.04 -14.25
CA SER A 181 -0.70 10.17 -14.93
C SER A 181 -1.58 11.21 -14.25
N ILE A 182 -1.74 11.15 -12.93
CA ILE A 182 -2.48 12.12 -12.14
C ILE A 182 -1.90 13.53 -12.30
N ALA A 183 -0.57 13.69 -12.19
CA ALA A 183 0.07 14.98 -12.36
C ALA A 183 -0.12 15.56 -13.78
N ASN A 184 -0.14 14.72 -14.80
CA ASN A 184 -0.43 15.14 -16.19
C ASN A 184 -1.86 15.67 -16.31
N SER A 185 -2.86 14.97 -15.76
CA SER A 185 -4.26 15.37 -15.82
C SER A 185 -4.49 16.70 -15.08
N ILE A 186 -3.95 16.86 -13.88
CA ILE A 186 -4.04 18.11 -13.12
C ILE A 186 -3.38 19.28 -13.87
N SER A 187 -2.22 19.05 -14.49
CA SER A 187 -1.51 20.08 -15.27
C SER A 187 -2.32 20.57 -16.46
N LYS A 188 -3.08 19.70 -17.12
CA LYS A 188 -3.94 20.03 -18.27
C LYS A 188 -5.14 20.90 -17.88
N LYS A 189 -5.58 20.87 -16.60
CA LYS A 189 -6.70 21.70 -16.12
C LYS A 189 -6.34 23.17 -15.87
N GLY A 190 -5.10 23.61 -16.16
CA GLY A 190 -4.65 24.99 -15.97
C GLY A 190 -4.45 25.43 -14.53
N LEU A 191 -4.57 24.50 -13.57
CA LEU A 191 -4.38 24.75 -12.13
C LEU A 191 -2.89 24.89 -11.82
N LYS A 192 -2.49 25.90 -11.06
CA LYS A 192 -1.07 26.23 -10.83
C LYS A 192 -0.61 26.04 -9.39
N LYS A 193 -1.48 26.30 -8.42
CA LYS A 193 -1.15 26.24 -6.99
C LYS A 193 -1.80 25.01 -6.36
N ILE A 194 -1.00 24.03 -6.00
CA ILE A 194 -1.47 22.73 -5.51
C ILE A 194 -1.11 22.56 -4.04
N GLY A 195 -2.12 22.31 -3.22
CA GLY A 195 -1.96 21.88 -1.83
C GLY A 195 -2.14 20.39 -1.71
N VAL A 196 -1.17 19.69 -1.11
CA VAL A 196 -1.26 18.24 -0.84
C VAL A 196 -1.43 18.05 0.65
N LEU A 197 -2.45 17.29 1.05
CA LEU A 197 -2.75 16.93 2.43
C LEU A 197 -2.45 15.44 2.64
N GLY A 198 -1.40 15.17 3.42
CA GLY A 198 -0.90 13.84 3.73
C GLY A 198 0.42 13.50 3.01
N LEU A 199 1.36 12.93 3.75
CA LEU A 199 2.60 12.33 3.27
C LEU A 199 2.62 10.83 3.55
N SER A 200 1.93 10.42 4.61
CA SER A 200 1.76 9.02 4.99
C SER A 200 1.05 8.23 3.89
N TYR A 201 1.32 6.92 3.82
CA TYR A 201 0.55 6.03 2.96
C TYR A 201 -0.70 5.47 3.67
N LYS A 202 -0.87 5.74 4.97
CA LYS A 202 -1.99 5.27 5.81
C LYS A 202 -2.39 6.36 6.81
N GLY A 203 -3.71 6.52 7.02
CA GLY A 203 -4.26 7.47 7.98
C GLY A 203 -3.81 7.22 9.42
N ASP A 204 -3.63 8.29 10.17
CA ASP A 204 -3.26 8.32 11.58
C ASP A 204 -1.94 7.62 11.95
N LEU A 205 -1.05 7.44 10.98
CA LEU A 205 0.27 6.86 11.16
C LEU A 205 1.37 7.76 10.59
N LYS A 206 2.50 7.83 11.27
CA LYS A 206 3.72 8.49 10.77
C LYS A 206 4.54 7.53 9.90
N VAL A 207 4.06 7.20 8.70
CA VAL A 207 4.74 6.24 7.80
C VAL A 207 4.71 6.70 6.35
N SER A 208 5.85 7.20 5.86
CA SER A 208 6.01 7.65 4.46
C SER A 208 6.77 6.67 3.56
N VAL A 209 7.03 5.47 4.07
CA VAL A 209 7.76 4.44 3.32
C VAL A 209 7.01 4.04 2.06
N LEU A 210 7.68 4.17 0.91
CA LEU A 210 7.13 3.91 -0.41
C LEU A 210 5.76 4.60 -0.65
N SER A 211 5.50 5.71 0.07
CA SER A 211 4.30 6.50 -0.15
C SER A 211 4.27 7.02 -1.58
N LYS A 212 3.18 6.80 -2.29
CA LYS A 212 2.95 7.29 -3.66
C LYS A 212 2.75 8.80 -3.72
N VAL A 213 2.62 9.45 -2.57
CA VAL A 213 2.62 10.92 -2.47
C VAL A 213 3.96 11.51 -2.87
N ILE A 214 5.06 10.85 -2.53
CA ILE A 214 6.41 11.31 -2.87
C ILE A 214 6.60 11.44 -4.40
N PRO A 215 6.38 10.40 -5.22
CA PRO A 215 6.46 10.53 -6.68
C PRO A 215 5.37 11.44 -7.26
N LEU A 216 4.18 11.53 -6.64
CA LEU A 216 3.13 12.45 -7.07
C LEU A 216 3.60 13.91 -6.93
N VAL A 217 4.08 14.31 -5.77
CA VAL A 217 4.58 15.68 -5.54
C VAL A 217 5.75 16.00 -6.48
N LYS A 218 6.70 15.08 -6.65
CA LYS A 218 7.81 15.24 -7.60
C LYS A 218 7.32 15.43 -9.04
N SER A 219 6.30 14.67 -9.45
CA SER A 219 5.71 14.77 -10.79
C SER A 219 4.99 16.11 -11.01
N LEU A 220 4.25 16.60 -10.01
CA LEU A 220 3.60 17.91 -10.05
C LEU A 220 4.64 19.03 -10.15
N VAL A 221 5.70 18.98 -9.35
CA VAL A 221 6.81 19.96 -9.40
C VAL A 221 7.51 19.95 -10.76
N LYS A 222 7.76 18.76 -11.33
CA LYS A 222 8.34 18.62 -12.68
C LYS A 222 7.47 19.25 -13.76
N LYS A 223 6.15 19.36 -13.53
CA LYS A 223 5.19 20.08 -14.39
C LYS A 223 5.16 21.59 -14.13
N LYS A 224 6.13 22.14 -13.36
CA LYS A 224 6.24 23.55 -13.00
C LYS A 224 5.06 24.08 -12.17
N LEU A 225 4.33 23.20 -11.48
CA LEU A 225 3.25 23.59 -10.56
C LEU A 225 3.83 24.03 -9.21
N LYS A 226 3.19 25.02 -8.58
CA LYS A 226 3.57 25.51 -7.25
C LYS A 226 2.95 24.63 -6.17
N VAL A 227 3.70 23.62 -5.72
CA VAL A 227 3.22 22.59 -4.78
C VAL A 227 3.66 22.92 -3.36
N ARG A 228 2.76 22.75 -2.40
CA ARG A 228 3.05 22.67 -0.96
C ARG A 228 2.38 21.45 -0.37
N LEU A 229 2.96 20.90 0.70
CA LEU A 229 2.46 19.71 1.37
C LEU A 229 2.32 19.96 2.88
N PHE A 230 1.24 19.44 3.45
CA PHE A 230 1.03 19.38 4.88
C PHE A 230 0.67 17.96 5.33
N ASP A 231 1.27 17.53 6.41
CA ASP A 231 0.92 16.29 7.12
C ASP A 231 1.12 16.53 8.63
N PRO A 232 0.12 16.24 9.48
CA PRO A 232 0.18 16.56 10.92
C PRO A 232 1.24 15.75 11.69
N TYR A 233 1.67 14.61 11.15
CA TYR A 233 2.63 13.72 11.80
C TYR A 233 4.09 14.02 11.44
N PHE A 234 4.33 14.88 10.43
CA PHE A 234 5.68 15.19 9.96
C PHE A 234 6.03 16.65 10.18
N SER A 235 7.23 16.89 10.69
CA SER A 235 7.79 18.24 10.81
C SER A 235 8.05 18.87 9.42
N LYS A 236 8.17 20.20 9.39
CA LYS A 236 8.53 20.95 8.18
C LYS A 236 9.84 20.44 7.56
N LYS A 237 10.82 20.07 8.40
CA LYS A 237 12.14 19.55 7.98
C LYS A 237 12.01 18.17 7.34
N GLU A 238 11.20 17.28 7.92
CA GLU A 238 10.96 15.93 7.37
C GLU A 238 10.22 16.00 6.03
N ILE A 239 9.18 16.82 5.92
CA ILE A 239 8.46 17.05 4.65
C ILE A 239 9.42 17.55 3.58
N TYR A 240 10.22 18.58 3.88
CA TYR A 240 11.18 19.11 2.92
C TYR A 240 12.26 18.07 2.52
N LYS A 241 12.72 17.26 3.46
CA LYS A 241 13.66 16.16 3.17
C LYS A 241 13.06 15.13 2.21
N ALA A 242 11.78 14.79 2.38
CA ALA A 242 11.09 13.75 1.59
C ALA A 242 10.75 14.22 0.17
N VAL A 243 10.21 15.43 0.01
CA VAL A 243 9.58 15.88 -1.25
C VAL A 243 10.14 17.21 -1.81
N LYS A 244 11.06 17.89 -1.10
CA LYS A 244 11.69 19.16 -1.50
C LYS A 244 10.70 20.32 -1.75
N VAL A 245 9.53 20.28 -1.12
CA VAL A 245 8.56 21.40 -1.15
C VAL A 245 8.34 21.97 0.24
N LYS A 246 7.91 23.23 0.31
CA LYS A 246 7.57 23.89 1.58
C LYS A 246 6.22 23.37 2.08
N THR A 247 6.04 23.37 3.39
CA THR A 247 4.75 23.11 4.03
C THR A 247 3.87 24.38 4.05
N PHE A 248 2.63 24.22 4.51
CA PHE A 248 1.68 25.30 4.72
C PHE A 248 0.93 25.11 6.05
N ASN A 249 0.17 26.10 6.51
CA ASN A 249 -0.59 26.01 7.75
C ASN A 249 -2.01 25.53 7.46
N PHE A 250 -2.37 24.35 7.94
CA PHE A 250 -3.72 23.82 7.86
C PHE A 250 -4.57 24.32 9.05
N PRO A 251 -5.81 24.74 8.88
CA PRO A 251 -6.54 24.94 7.62
C PRO A 251 -6.40 26.35 7.02
N LYS A 252 -5.68 27.28 7.69
CA LYS A 252 -5.63 28.72 7.36
C LYS A 252 -5.19 29.03 5.92
N ASP A 253 -4.27 28.23 5.39
CA ASP A 253 -3.67 28.48 4.07
C ASP A 253 -4.40 27.77 2.90
N LEU A 254 -5.51 27.07 3.14
CA LEU A 254 -6.22 26.30 2.10
C LEU A 254 -6.71 27.20 0.95
N SER A 255 -7.11 28.45 1.23
CA SER A 255 -7.53 29.43 0.22
C SER A 255 -6.43 29.88 -0.75
N LYS A 256 -5.18 29.54 -0.47
CA LYS A 256 -4.03 29.87 -1.33
C LYS A 256 -3.87 28.91 -2.52
N PHE A 257 -4.63 27.82 -2.57
CA PHE A 257 -4.51 26.74 -3.57
C PHE A 257 -5.67 26.73 -4.54
N ASP A 258 -5.35 26.51 -5.82
CA ASP A 258 -6.33 26.27 -6.88
C ASP A 258 -6.88 24.84 -6.82
N CYS A 259 -6.05 23.90 -6.38
CA CYS A 259 -6.38 22.48 -6.23
C CYS A 259 -5.84 21.94 -4.91
N LEU A 260 -6.65 21.11 -4.27
CA LEU A 260 -6.25 20.34 -3.09
C LEU A 260 -6.31 18.84 -3.42
N ILE A 261 -5.27 18.12 -3.01
CA ILE A 261 -5.20 16.67 -3.13
C ILE A 261 -5.07 16.09 -1.73
N ILE A 262 -6.11 15.41 -1.27
CA ILE A 262 -6.13 14.73 0.02
C ILE A 262 -5.76 13.27 -0.25
N THR A 263 -4.61 12.86 0.23
CA THR A 263 -4.00 11.57 -0.11
C THR A 263 -4.22 10.50 0.93
N VAL A 264 -4.71 10.89 2.11
CA VAL A 264 -4.89 10.01 3.26
C VAL A 264 -5.90 10.60 4.24
N ASP A 265 -6.66 9.75 4.93
CA ASP A 265 -7.69 10.16 5.89
C ASP A 265 -7.11 10.27 7.32
N HIS A 266 -6.44 11.39 7.63
CA HIS A 266 -6.06 11.72 9.00
C HIS A 266 -7.21 12.34 9.78
N LYS A 267 -7.36 11.96 11.05
CA LYS A 267 -8.37 12.57 11.96
C LYS A 267 -8.24 14.08 12.04
N GLN A 268 -7.02 14.61 12.01
CA GLN A 268 -6.74 16.05 12.07
C GLN A 268 -7.25 16.83 10.84
N PHE A 269 -7.55 16.14 9.72
CA PHE A 269 -8.18 16.79 8.57
C PHE A 269 -9.70 16.96 8.75
N LYS A 270 -10.31 16.27 9.73
CA LYS A 270 -11.74 16.33 10.02
C LYS A 270 -12.06 17.47 10.99
N ILE A 271 -12.15 18.68 10.46
CA ILE A 271 -12.49 19.90 11.20
C ILE A 271 -13.96 20.28 11.00
N GLN A 272 -14.43 21.33 11.68
CA GLN A 272 -15.79 21.83 11.50
C GLN A 272 -16.03 22.28 10.05
N LYS A 273 -17.19 21.91 9.47
CA LYS A 273 -17.55 22.24 8.08
C LYS A 273 -17.46 23.75 7.80
N LYS A 274 -17.99 24.60 8.70
CA LYS A 274 -17.96 26.07 8.56
C LYS A 274 -16.53 26.63 8.45
N ILE A 275 -15.57 26.08 9.21
CA ILE A 275 -14.18 26.47 9.15
C ILE A 275 -13.57 26.03 7.81
N LEU A 276 -13.88 24.82 7.37
CA LEU A 276 -13.38 24.27 6.11
C LEU A 276 -13.87 25.11 4.92
N GLU A 277 -15.17 25.36 4.81
CA GLU A 277 -15.79 26.14 3.72
C GLU A 277 -15.25 27.58 3.66
N LYS A 278 -15.05 28.23 4.83
CA LYS A 278 -14.41 29.57 4.90
C LYS A 278 -13.04 29.59 4.25
N ASN A 279 -12.26 28.51 4.43
CA ASN A 279 -10.89 28.43 3.95
C ASN A 279 -10.78 27.83 2.52
N LEU A 280 -11.86 27.32 1.92
CA LEU A 280 -11.87 26.74 0.58
C LEU A 280 -12.34 27.69 -0.53
N LYS A 281 -12.60 28.96 -0.23
CA LYS A 281 -13.26 29.94 -1.16
C LYS A 281 -12.62 30.01 -2.55
N ASN A 282 -11.30 29.87 -2.66
CA ASN A 282 -10.56 29.98 -3.91
C ASN A 282 -10.21 28.60 -4.51
N CYS A 283 -10.54 27.51 -3.84
CA CYS A 283 -10.22 26.16 -4.32
C CYS A 283 -11.20 25.74 -5.41
N LYS A 284 -10.66 25.49 -6.60
CA LYS A 284 -11.44 25.13 -7.80
C LYS A 284 -11.65 23.63 -7.96
N LEU A 285 -10.77 22.81 -7.36
CA LEU A 285 -10.81 21.36 -7.46
C LEU A 285 -10.30 20.73 -6.16
N ILE A 286 -11.02 19.74 -5.66
CA ILE A 286 -10.61 18.91 -4.53
C ILE A 286 -10.65 17.47 -4.97
N ILE A 287 -9.51 16.78 -4.90
CA ILE A 287 -9.40 15.33 -5.14
C ILE A 287 -9.11 14.68 -3.80
N ASP A 288 -10.04 13.87 -3.34
CA ASP A 288 -9.95 13.19 -2.04
C ASP A 288 -9.83 11.68 -2.25
N HIS A 289 -8.70 11.13 -1.86
CA HIS A 289 -8.42 9.71 -2.09
C HIS A 289 -9.28 8.81 -1.20
N ASP A 290 -9.25 9.05 0.11
CA ASP A 290 -9.91 8.17 1.10
C ASP A 290 -11.29 8.69 1.57
N GLY A 291 -11.74 9.85 1.07
CA GLY A 291 -13.03 10.43 1.45
C GLY A 291 -13.01 11.13 2.81
N ALA A 292 -11.87 11.71 3.21
CA ALA A 292 -11.73 12.43 4.47
C ALA A 292 -12.80 13.53 4.65
N TRP A 293 -13.19 14.17 3.54
CA TRP A 293 -14.18 15.26 3.54
C TRP A 293 -15.51 14.90 2.89
N LYS A 294 -15.72 13.66 2.48
CA LYS A 294 -16.96 13.19 1.82
C LYS A 294 -18.24 13.61 2.58
N LYS A 295 -18.23 13.48 3.91
CA LYS A 295 -19.40 13.81 4.77
C LYS A 295 -19.80 15.29 4.77
N TYR A 296 -18.96 16.20 4.29
CA TYR A 296 -19.22 17.62 4.37
C TYR A 296 -20.09 18.14 3.22
N ASN A 297 -20.30 17.38 2.13
CA ASN A 297 -21.04 17.80 0.94
C ASN A 297 -20.62 19.21 0.51
N LEU A 298 -19.33 19.37 0.20
CA LEU A 298 -18.73 20.64 -0.16
C LEU A 298 -19.29 21.17 -1.49
N LYS A 299 -19.52 22.49 -1.57
CA LYS A 299 -19.97 23.16 -2.81
C LYS A 299 -18.89 23.28 -3.89
N ASN A 300 -17.63 23.08 -3.52
CA ASN A 300 -16.50 23.06 -4.46
C ASN A 300 -16.62 21.83 -5.39
N ASN A 301 -15.90 21.89 -6.51
CA ASN A 301 -15.74 20.71 -7.38
C ASN A 301 -14.94 19.63 -6.64
N TYR A 302 -15.65 18.83 -5.84
CA TYR A 302 -15.11 17.81 -4.94
C TYR A 302 -15.34 16.43 -5.54
N HIS A 303 -14.27 15.68 -5.73
CA HIS A 303 -14.30 14.32 -6.25
C HIS A 303 -13.51 13.37 -5.35
N LEU A 304 -14.03 12.18 -5.16
CA LEU A 304 -13.20 11.05 -4.74
C LEU A 304 -12.38 10.58 -5.93
N THR A 305 -11.18 10.03 -5.68
CA THR A 305 -10.40 9.39 -6.73
C THR A 305 -11.20 8.28 -7.39
N GLY A 306 -11.45 8.37 -8.68
CA GLY A 306 -12.25 7.42 -9.46
C GLY A 306 -13.74 7.74 -9.56
N ASP A 307 -14.21 8.87 -9.01
CA ASP A 307 -15.53 9.42 -9.32
C ASP A 307 -15.55 10.01 -10.72
N HIS A 308 -16.75 10.21 -11.30
CA HIS A 308 -16.93 10.91 -12.56
C HIS A 308 -16.19 12.26 -12.56
N GLY A 309 -15.36 12.52 -13.55
CA GLY A 309 -14.68 13.80 -13.76
C GLY A 309 -13.59 14.16 -12.74
N TRP A 310 -13.09 13.22 -11.96
CA TRP A 310 -12.09 13.47 -10.91
C TRP A 310 -10.73 13.98 -11.44
N ILE A 311 -10.36 13.66 -12.71
CA ILE A 311 -9.16 14.15 -13.42
C ILE A 311 -9.44 14.47 -14.88
#